data_db2085a590b89efd8ecf1322219b45bf
#
_entry.id   db2085a590b89efd8ecf1322219b45bf
#
_cell.length_a   1.000
_cell.length_b   1.000
_cell.length_c   1.000
_cell.angle_alpha   90.00
_cell.angle_beta   90.00
_cell.angle_gamma   90.00
#
_symmetry.space_group_name_H-M   'P 1'
#
loop_
_entity.id
_entity.type
_entity.pdbx_description
1 polymer ?
#
loop_
_entity_poly.entity_id
_entity_poly.type
_entity_poly.pdbx_seq_one_letter_code
_entity_poly.pdbx_strand_id
1 'polypeptide(L)'
;MNFSVIASFSIEPSSTAAFEAALKVLTDATRREPGCLQYDIHNNTEVEGGYFIVEKYETEQAYLFHREQQHIQDFRQIVTPLFKEPPIVLRGQLAW
;
A
#
# COMPACT_ATOMS: atom_id res chain seq x y z
N MET A 1 8.86 -17.52 -7.36
CA MET A 1 9.39 -16.87 -6.13
C MET A 1 8.47 -15.76 -5.73
N ASN A 2 8.10 -15.70 -4.46
CA ASN A 2 7.26 -14.65 -3.96
C ASN A 2 7.94 -13.29 -4.06
N PHE A 3 7.17 -12.29 -4.37
CA PHE A 3 7.61 -10.90 -4.46
C PHE A 3 6.98 -10.11 -3.31
N SER A 4 7.79 -9.41 -2.54
CA SER A 4 7.35 -8.69 -1.35
C SER A 4 7.52 -7.19 -1.52
N VAL A 5 6.59 -6.43 -0.96
CA VAL A 5 6.62 -4.98 -1.00
C VAL A 5 6.26 -4.45 0.38
N ILE A 6 6.98 -3.42 0.82
CA ILE A 6 6.60 -2.66 2.00
C ILE A 6 6.44 -1.21 1.56
N ALA A 7 5.23 -0.68 1.73
CA ALA A 7 4.92 0.72 1.40
C ALA A 7 4.68 1.49 2.69
N SER A 8 5.46 2.53 2.93
CA SER A 8 5.40 3.33 4.15
C SER A 8 4.88 4.72 3.84
N PHE A 9 3.91 5.20 4.63
CA PHE A 9 3.25 6.48 4.43
C PHE A 9 3.32 7.33 5.69
N SER A 10 3.55 8.62 5.51
CA SER A 10 3.46 9.62 6.56
C SER A 10 2.37 10.62 6.16
N ILE A 11 1.29 10.63 6.95
CA ILE A 11 0.07 11.38 6.63
C ILE A 11 -0.08 12.53 7.61
N GLU A 12 -0.51 13.69 7.13
CA GLU A 12 -0.86 14.81 8.01
C GLU A 12 -1.87 14.30 9.04
N PRO A 13 -1.64 14.51 10.35
CA PRO A 13 -2.51 13.93 11.38
C PRO A 13 -3.99 14.31 11.24
N SER A 14 -4.27 15.49 10.71
CA SER A 14 -5.66 15.93 10.48
C SER A 14 -6.32 15.23 9.28
N SER A 15 -5.57 14.47 8.49
CA SER A 15 -6.06 13.81 7.27
C SER A 15 -6.12 12.30 7.38
N THR A 16 -5.86 11.74 8.58
CA THR A 16 -5.78 10.28 8.73
C THR A 16 -7.11 9.59 8.46
N ALA A 17 -8.22 10.20 8.84
CA ALA A 17 -9.54 9.61 8.57
C ALA A 17 -9.81 9.48 7.07
N ALA A 18 -9.46 10.51 6.29
CA ALA A 18 -9.61 10.47 4.83
C ALA A 18 -8.67 9.44 4.20
N PHE A 19 -7.45 9.37 4.70
CA PHE A 19 -6.48 8.38 4.23
C PHE A 19 -6.97 6.95 4.51
N GLU A 20 -7.45 6.68 5.72
CA GLU A 20 -7.93 5.34 6.08
C GLU A 20 -9.15 4.93 5.27
N ALA A 21 -10.06 5.87 4.97
CA ALA A 21 -11.20 5.57 4.12
C ALA A 21 -10.76 5.15 2.71
N ALA A 22 -9.83 5.88 2.11
CA ALA A 22 -9.29 5.55 0.79
C ALA A 22 -8.52 4.22 0.83
N LEU A 23 -7.74 4.01 1.89
CA LEU A 23 -6.94 2.80 2.06
C LEU A 23 -7.82 1.56 2.19
N LYS A 24 -8.96 1.67 2.86
CA LYS A 24 -9.89 0.54 3.00
C LYS A 24 -10.44 0.11 1.64
N VAL A 25 -10.80 1.05 0.79
CA VAL A 25 -11.28 0.75 -0.56
C VAL A 25 -10.18 0.06 -1.37
N LEU A 26 -8.97 0.59 -1.32
CA LEU A 26 -7.80 0.00 -2.00
C LEU A 26 -7.55 -1.42 -1.51
N THR A 27 -7.56 -1.62 -0.20
CA THR A 27 -7.26 -2.91 0.42
C THR A 27 -8.26 -3.98 -0.02
N ASP A 28 -9.55 -3.65 0.02
CA ASP A 28 -10.60 -4.60 -0.37
C ASP A 28 -10.46 -5.01 -1.83
N ALA A 29 -10.17 -4.07 -2.72
CA ALA A 29 -9.97 -4.35 -4.14
C ALA A 29 -8.69 -5.14 -4.39
N THR A 30 -7.59 -4.77 -3.72
CA THR A 30 -6.29 -5.42 -3.91
C THR A 30 -6.33 -6.88 -3.47
N ARG A 31 -7.01 -7.17 -2.36
CA ARG A 31 -7.13 -8.55 -1.86
C ARG A 31 -7.88 -9.48 -2.80
N ARG A 32 -8.62 -8.94 -3.77
CA ARG A 32 -9.31 -9.74 -4.79
C ARG A 32 -8.47 -9.97 -6.04
N GLU A 33 -7.30 -9.33 -6.15
CA GLU A 33 -6.39 -9.55 -7.28
C GLU A 33 -5.87 -10.98 -7.26
N PRO A 34 -5.82 -11.67 -8.41
CA PRO A 34 -5.49 -13.10 -8.45
C PRO A 34 -4.12 -13.45 -7.87
N GLY A 35 -3.15 -12.57 -8.02
CA GLY A 35 -1.77 -12.84 -7.57
C GLY A 35 -1.42 -12.23 -6.23
N CYS A 36 -2.37 -11.60 -5.53
CA CYS A 36 -2.10 -11.00 -4.22
C CYS A 36 -2.24 -12.05 -3.13
N LEU A 37 -1.15 -12.34 -2.42
CA LEU A 37 -1.13 -13.32 -1.34
C LEU A 37 -1.34 -12.67 0.03
N GLN A 38 -0.91 -11.42 0.20
CA GLN A 38 -0.98 -10.72 1.46
C GLN A 38 -1.05 -9.22 1.21
N TYR A 39 -1.90 -8.53 1.93
CA TYR A 39 -2.01 -7.07 1.87
C TYR A 39 -2.49 -6.60 3.23
N ASP A 40 -1.55 -6.36 4.14
CA ASP A 40 -1.84 -6.05 5.53
C ASP A 40 -1.43 -4.62 5.87
N ILE A 41 -2.38 -3.90 6.46
CA ILE A 41 -2.22 -2.50 6.82
C ILE A 41 -1.82 -2.42 8.29
N HIS A 42 -0.76 -1.65 8.54
CA HIS A 42 -0.26 -1.45 9.90
C HIS A 42 -0.22 0.02 10.25
N ASN A 43 -0.54 0.34 11.49
CA ASN A 43 -0.18 1.65 12.04
C ASN A 43 1.31 1.61 12.39
N ASN A 44 2.04 2.64 12.00
CA ASN A 44 3.43 2.78 12.44
C ASN A 44 3.40 3.42 13.83
N THR A 45 3.67 2.63 14.86
CA THR A 45 3.57 3.08 16.24
C THR A 45 4.65 4.09 16.65
N GLU A 46 5.66 4.27 15.81
CA GLU A 46 6.77 5.19 16.07
C GLU A 46 6.57 6.57 15.42
N VAL A 47 5.56 6.73 14.57
CA VAL A 47 5.31 7.97 13.83
C VAL A 47 3.83 8.30 13.88
N GLU A 48 3.49 9.48 14.40
CA GLU A 48 2.11 9.96 14.36
C GLU A 48 1.68 10.17 12.90
N GLY A 49 0.54 9.60 12.52
CA GLY A 49 0.08 9.63 11.13
C GLY A 49 0.83 8.67 10.21
N GLY A 50 1.62 7.78 10.79
CA GLY A 50 2.40 6.80 10.03
C GLY A 50 1.65 5.50 9.81
N TYR A 51 1.81 4.95 8.61
CA TYR A 51 1.24 3.66 8.21
C TYR A 51 2.24 2.91 7.38
N PHE A 52 2.19 1.59 7.40
CA PHE A 52 2.87 0.82 6.37
C PHE A 52 2.03 -0.38 5.97
N ILE A 53 2.20 -0.80 4.72
CA ILE A 53 1.52 -1.95 4.16
C ILE A 53 2.56 -3.03 3.91
N VAL A 54 2.28 -4.24 4.37
CA VAL A 54 3.08 -5.41 4.06
C VAL A 54 2.34 -6.18 2.98
N GLU A 55 2.97 -6.28 1.81
CA GLU A 55 2.36 -6.86 0.61
C GLU A 55 3.18 -8.05 0.14
N LYS A 56 2.50 -9.08 -0.33
CA LYS A 56 3.14 -10.23 -0.92
C LYS A 56 2.35 -10.68 -2.15
N TYR A 57 3.09 -10.92 -3.23
CA TYR A 57 2.52 -11.34 -4.51
C TYR A 57 3.17 -12.66 -4.93
N GLU A 58 2.45 -13.47 -5.71
CA GLU A 58 2.98 -14.74 -6.22
C GLU A 58 4.25 -14.53 -7.05
N THR A 59 4.27 -13.45 -7.84
CA THR A 59 5.37 -13.11 -8.74
C THR A 59 5.50 -11.60 -8.84
N GLU A 60 6.60 -11.13 -9.41
CA GLU A 60 6.77 -9.71 -9.72
C GLU A 60 5.72 -9.24 -10.72
N GLN A 61 5.34 -10.07 -11.69
CA GLN A 61 4.31 -9.73 -12.67
C GLN A 61 2.96 -9.47 -12.00
N ALA A 62 2.62 -10.22 -10.95
CA ALA A 62 1.40 -9.97 -10.19
C ALA A 62 1.44 -8.61 -9.50
N TYR A 63 2.60 -8.17 -9.02
CA TYR A 63 2.78 -6.83 -8.47
C TYR A 63 2.66 -5.76 -9.55
N LEU A 64 3.24 -5.97 -10.72
CA LEU A 64 3.13 -5.02 -11.83
C LEU A 64 1.68 -4.91 -12.31
N PHE A 65 0.95 -6.01 -12.33
CA PHE A 65 -0.49 -6.01 -12.60
C PHE A 65 -1.23 -5.15 -11.58
N HIS A 66 -0.92 -5.30 -10.29
CA HIS A 66 -1.50 -4.50 -9.21
C HIS A 66 -1.31 -3.00 -9.48
N ARG A 67 -0.11 -2.60 -9.88
CA ARG A 67 0.22 -1.19 -10.10
C ARG A 67 -0.58 -0.55 -11.23
N GLU A 68 -1.09 -1.33 -12.16
CA GLU A 68 -1.85 -0.85 -13.32
C GLU A 68 -3.35 -0.80 -13.08
N GLN A 69 -3.84 -1.29 -11.94
CA GLN A 69 -5.26 -1.35 -11.67
C GLN A 69 -5.85 0.03 -11.38
N GLN A 70 -7.12 0.20 -11.74
CA GLN A 70 -7.81 1.46 -11.53
C GLN A 70 -7.87 1.84 -10.04
N HIS A 71 -8.05 0.85 -9.17
CA HIS A 71 -8.12 1.13 -7.74
C HIS A 71 -6.83 1.73 -7.18
N ILE A 72 -5.66 1.39 -7.74
CA ILE A 72 -4.40 2.01 -7.31
C ILE A 72 -4.29 3.45 -7.85
N GLN A 73 -4.76 3.69 -9.08
CA GLN A 73 -4.78 5.03 -9.65
C GLN A 73 -5.68 5.96 -8.84
N ASP A 74 -6.88 5.49 -8.52
CA ASP A 74 -7.85 6.25 -7.71
C ASP A 74 -7.28 6.57 -6.33
N PHE A 75 -6.66 5.58 -5.69
CA PHE A 75 -6.03 5.76 -4.38
C PHE A 75 -4.98 6.87 -4.43
N ARG A 76 -4.08 6.81 -5.43
CA ARG A 76 -3.02 7.81 -5.57
C ARG A 76 -3.57 9.22 -5.72
N GLN A 77 -4.63 9.40 -6.50
CA GLN A 77 -5.24 10.71 -6.69
C GLN A 77 -5.79 11.27 -5.38
N ILE A 78 -6.42 10.41 -4.57
CA ILE A 78 -7.04 10.83 -3.32
C ILE A 78 -5.97 11.15 -2.27
N VAL A 79 -4.95 10.30 -2.12
CA VAL A 79 -4.06 10.37 -0.95
C VAL A 79 -2.84 11.25 -1.15
N THR A 80 -2.42 11.52 -2.39
CA THR A 80 -1.21 12.32 -2.63
C THR A 80 -1.26 13.69 -1.92
N PRO A 81 -2.39 14.42 -1.93
CA PRO A 81 -2.46 15.70 -1.20
C PRO A 81 -2.39 15.55 0.32
N LEU A 82 -2.57 14.34 0.85
CA LEU A 82 -2.61 14.09 2.29
C LEU A 82 -1.23 13.75 2.87
N PHE A 83 -0.22 13.55 2.02
CA PHE A 83 1.11 13.17 2.47
C PHE A 83 1.78 14.32 3.20
N LYS A 84 2.35 14.01 4.38
CA LYS A 84 3.25 14.91 5.08
C LYS A 84 4.65 14.81 4.47
N GLU A 85 5.04 13.60 4.09
CA GLU A 85 6.32 13.30 3.45
C GLU A 85 6.08 12.32 2.30
N PRO A 86 6.96 12.27 1.30
CA PRO A 86 6.83 11.31 0.21
C PRO A 86 6.82 9.87 0.75
N PRO A 87 6.00 8.98 0.18
CA PRO A 87 5.99 7.59 0.58
C PRO A 87 7.31 6.90 0.23
N ILE A 88 7.64 5.88 1.02
CA ILE A 88 8.84 5.06 0.81
C ILE A 88 8.36 3.66 0.49
N VAL A 89 8.87 3.08 -0.61
CA VAL A 89 8.49 1.74 -1.04
C VAL A 89 9.74 0.88 -1.19
N LEU A 90 9.75 -0.26 -0.51
CA LEU A 90 10.78 -1.28 -0.63
C LEU A 90 10.21 -2.46 -1.40
N ARG A 91 10.98 -2.99 -2.34
CA ARG A 91 10.56 -4.12 -3.17
C ARG A 91 11.66 -5.17 -3.15
N GLY A 92 11.27 -6.44 -3.12
CA GLY A 92 12.23 -7.50 -3.14
C GLY A 92 11.63 -8.86 -3.41
N GLN A 93 12.48 -9.79 -3.77
CA GLN A 93 12.14 -11.19 -3.94
C GLN A 93 12.58 -11.97 -2.72
N LEU A 94 11.83 -13.03 -2.40
CA LEU A 94 12.23 -13.95 -1.35
C LEU A 94 13.62 -14.52 -1.70
N ALA A 95 14.57 -14.33 -0.79
CA ALA A 95 15.94 -14.81 -0.99
C ALA A 95 16.10 -16.24 -0.44
N TRP A 96 15.54 -16.50 0.72
CA TRP A 96 15.49 -17.83 1.32
C TRP A 96 14.50 -17.98 2.48
#